data_65a1e8901588957f7a2177680bec95c6
#
_entry.id   65a1e8901588957f7a2177680bec95c6
#
_cell.length_a   1.000
_cell.length_b   1.000
_cell.length_c   1.000
_cell.angle_alpha   90.00
_cell.angle_beta   90.00
_cell.angle_gamma   90.00
#
_symmetry.space_group_name_H-M   'P 1'
#
loop_
_entity.id
_entity.type
_entity.pdbx_description
1 polymer ?
#
loop_
_entity_poly.entity_id
_entity_poly.type
_entity_poly.pdbx_seq_one_letter_code
_entity_poly.pdbx_strand_id
1 'polypeptide(L)'
;HVLAGFGYPSINYRSAEEREAHKNNRQLWYRSNANDDFQITRRTQVDSGDVRFVGRSANPKQAMILDHVSHDIRGLGVFDVTDGSIKPVFRAARADVWEVQHDADGEVIVVRYDDHYPDWKYPNSKHPGAQLHAVLSKGFANQSVNLISFSDDNTKATVQVITDKNPGTYYVVDVASRKAQVLSKQSNTQATGNRFPIEFASRDGARLTGYVTLPNGKEKNLPFVVLIKGGPSSLPGGRIATWDFDGEAQLFASHGIGVLQVNYRGTDGLGLAHASGAMGDWNGAPQNDVIDGVRYVIANGTADSGRICVYGEGFGAHAALVQAAMEQDLYQCAIAVRGN
;
A
#
# COMPACT_ATOMS: atom_id res chain seq x y z
N HIS A 1 18.28 1.92 -21.61
CA HIS A 1 18.43 0.51 -22.02
C HIS A 1 17.97 -0.39 -20.89
N VAL A 2 17.10 -1.38 -21.19
CA VAL A 2 16.67 -2.37 -20.18
C VAL A 2 17.81 -3.36 -19.97
N LEU A 3 18.36 -3.41 -18.75
CA LEU A 3 19.41 -4.36 -18.37
C LEU A 3 18.88 -5.57 -17.63
N ALA A 4 17.68 -5.49 -17.06
CA ALA A 4 17.04 -6.60 -16.38
C ALA A 4 15.52 -6.52 -16.49
N GLY A 5 14.86 -7.66 -16.37
CA GLY A 5 13.40 -7.76 -16.43
C GLY A 5 12.89 -9.11 -15.96
N PHE A 6 11.59 -9.18 -15.66
CA PHE A 6 10.89 -10.42 -15.43
C PHE A 6 10.10 -10.85 -16.65
N GLY A 7 10.11 -12.12 -16.93
CA GLY A 7 9.29 -12.73 -17.95
C GLY A 7 8.88 -14.14 -17.57
N TYR A 8 7.81 -14.61 -18.17
CA TYR A 8 7.50 -16.02 -18.19
C TYR A 8 8.26 -16.65 -19.36
N PRO A 9 8.76 -17.88 -19.23
CA PRO A 9 9.34 -18.56 -20.38
C PRO A 9 8.29 -18.62 -21.50
N SER A 10 8.69 -18.25 -22.71
CA SER A 10 7.86 -18.44 -23.91
C SER A 10 7.85 -19.92 -24.27
N ILE A 11 7.04 -20.69 -23.58
CA ILE A 11 6.88 -22.13 -23.81
C ILE A 11 5.53 -22.32 -24.48
N ASN A 12 5.52 -23.01 -25.63
CA ASN A 12 4.29 -23.57 -26.18
C ASN A 12 3.86 -24.74 -25.30
N TYR A 13 2.99 -24.48 -24.36
CA TYR A 13 2.47 -25.52 -23.47
C TYR A 13 1.66 -26.55 -24.27
N ARG A 14 1.99 -27.81 -24.13
CA ARG A 14 1.30 -28.94 -24.81
C ARG A 14 0.03 -29.35 -24.07
N SER A 15 -0.11 -29.02 -22.79
CA SER A 15 -1.29 -29.34 -21.98
C SER A 15 -1.62 -28.24 -20.96
N ALA A 16 -2.84 -28.29 -20.40
CA ALA A 16 -3.26 -27.41 -19.31
C ALA A 16 -2.44 -27.68 -18.03
N GLU A 17 -2.02 -28.92 -17.80
CA GLU A 17 -1.18 -29.32 -16.67
C GLU A 17 0.23 -28.75 -16.78
N GLU A 18 0.83 -28.77 -17.98
CA GLU A 18 2.11 -28.10 -18.22
C GLU A 18 2.03 -26.59 -18.00
N ARG A 19 0.93 -25.96 -18.43
CA ARG A 19 0.68 -24.54 -18.18
C ARG A 19 0.58 -24.26 -16.68
N GLU A 20 -0.13 -25.06 -15.92
CA GLU A 20 -0.27 -24.88 -14.47
C GLU A 20 1.06 -25.11 -13.74
N ALA A 21 1.84 -26.13 -14.11
CA ALA A 21 3.15 -26.39 -13.55
C ALA A 21 4.18 -25.25 -13.81
N HIS A 22 3.99 -24.49 -14.88
CA HIS A 22 4.88 -23.37 -15.25
C HIS A 22 4.31 -22.00 -14.89
N LYS A 23 3.03 -21.89 -14.54
CA LYS A 23 2.35 -20.66 -14.16
C LYS A 23 3.04 -19.91 -13.02
N ASN A 24 3.74 -20.66 -12.17
CA ASN A 24 4.46 -20.16 -11.01
C ASN A 24 5.97 -19.98 -11.23
N ASN A 25 6.49 -20.24 -12.43
CA ASN A 25 7.91 -20.11 -12.73
C ASN A 25 8.21 -18.79 -13.44
N ARG A 26 8.34 -17.71 -12.69
CA ARG A 26 8.92 -16.47 -13.22
C ARG A 26 10.42 -16.62 -13.36
N GLN A 27 10.96 -16.11 -14.46
CA GLN A 27 12.40 -16.07 -14.72
C GLN A 27 12.88 -14.63 -14.64
N LEU A 28 13.98 -14.43 -13.92
CA LEU A 28 14.68 -13.16 -13.89
C LEU A 28 15.73 -13.16 -15.01
N TRP A 29 15.53 -12.26 -15.97
CA TRP A 29 16.41 -12.06 -17.12
C TRP A 29 17.27 -10.82 -16.88
N TYR A 30 18.54 -10.92 -17.19
CA TYR A 30 19.44 -9.78 -17.12
C TYR A 30 20.51 -9.85 -18.22
N ARG A 31 21.14 -8.73 -18.50
CA ARG A 31 22.33 -8.60 -19.33
C ARG A 31 23.24 -7.53 -18.76
N SER A 32 24.56 -7.72 -18.87
CA SER A 32 25.54 -6.79 -18.31
C SER A 32 25.67 -5.50 -19.13
N ASN A 33 25.41 -5.59 -20.45
CA ASN A 33 25.41 -4.44 -21.36
C ASN A 33 24.22 -4.48 -22.32
N ALA A 34 23.92 -3.35 -22.94
CA ALA A 34 22.81 -3.23 -23.89
C ALA A 34 22.97 -4.15 -25.13
N ASN A 35 24.15 -4.54 -25.48
CA ASN A 35 24.46 -5.37 -26.65
C ASN A 35 24.65 -6.87 -26.30
N ASP A 36 24.62 -7.24 -25.03
CA ASP A 36 24.74 -8.62 -24.61
C ASP A 36 23.40 -9.35 -24.71
N ASP A 37 23.46 -10.67 -24.90
CA ASP A 37 22.28 -11.51 -24.80
C ASP A 37 21.76 -11.57 -23.35
N PHE A 38 20.45 -11.73 -23.20
CA PHE A 38 19.86 -11.92 -21.89
C PHE A 38 20.20 -13.30 -21.31
N GLN A 39 20.59 -13.32 -20.05
CA GLN A 39 20.84 -14.52 -19.27
C GLN A 39 19.75 -14.71 -18.24
N ILE A 40 19.44 -15.95 -17.89
CA ILE A 40 18.50 -16.30 -16.81
C ILE A 40 19.33 -16.52 -15.55
N THR A 41 19.16 -15.65 -14.55
CA THR A 41 19.91 -15.77 -13.30
C THR A 41 19.13 -16.54 -12.22
N ARG A 42 17.82 -16.49 -12.26
CA ARG A 42 16.99 -17.11 -11.21
C ARG A 42 15.66 -17.57 -11.76
N ARG A 43 15.24 -18.76 -11.31
CA ARG A 43 13.85 -19.20 -11.41
C ARG A 43 13.22 -18.97 -10.05
N THR A 44 12.25 -18.06 -9.96
CA THR A 44 11.48 -17.85 -8.75
C THR A 44 10.17 -18.58 -8.86
N GLN A 45 9.84 -19.42 -7.87
CA GLN A 45 8.46 -19.85 -7.69
C GLN A 45 7.67 -18.66 -7.15
N VAL A 46 6.43 -18.50 -7.59
CA VAL A 46 5.53 -17.40 -7.15
C VAL A 46 5.35 -17.41 -5.63
N ASP A 47 5.43 -18.61 -5.03
CA ASP A 47 5.31 -18.80 -3.58
C ASP A 47 6.57 -18.44 -2.78
N SER A 48 7.72 -18.20 -3.45
CA SER A 48 9.00 -17.94 -2.78
C SER A 48 9.39 -16.46 -2.67
N GLY A 49 8.45 -15.56 -2.89
CA GLY A 49 8.66 -14.13 -2.83
C GLY A 49 8.81 -13.46 -4.20
N ASP A 50 7.95 -12.49 -4.44
CA ASP A 50 7.94 -11.72 -5.67
C ASP A 50 9.12 -10.73 -5.64
N VAL A 51 9.95 -10.74 -6.68
CA VAL A 51 10.99 -9.74 -6.91
C VAL A 51 10.49 -8.80 -8.00
N ARG A 52 10.49 -7.50 -7.75
CA ARG A 52 10.06 -6.48 -8.69
C ARG A 52 11.15 -5.43 -8.88
N PHE A 53 11.59 -5.21 -10.11
CA PHE A 53 12.47 -4.08 -10.43
C PHE A 53 11.72 -2.78 -10.24
N VAL A 54 12.33 -1.84 -9.53
CA VAL A 54 11.70 -0.57 -9.19
C VAL A 54 12.54 0.64 -9.58
N GLY A 55 13.73 0.46 -10.13
CA GLY A 55 14.50 1.58 -10.65
C GLY A 55 15.99 1.30 -10.72
N ARG A 56 16.74 2.34 -11.02
CA ARG A 56 18.19 2.32 -11.08
C ARG A 56 18.79 2.51 -9.69
N SER A 57 19.96 1.94 -9.50
CA SER A 57 20.88 2.29 -8.43
C SER A 57 21.88 3.34 -8.93
N ALA A 58 22.52 4.05 -8.03
CA ALA A 58 23.68 4.92 -8.36
C ALA A 58 24.82 4.14 -9.04
N ASN A 59 24.93 2.83 -8.81
CA ASN A 59 25.85 1.95 -9.52
C ASN A 59 25.16 1.39 -10.79
N PRO A 60 25.68 1.66 -12.01
CA PRO A 60 25.07 1.22 -13.27
C PRO A 60 25.03 -0.31 -13.46
N LYS A 61 25.79 -1.08 -12.67
CA LYS A 61 25.76 -2.54 -12.66
C LYS A 61 24.71 -3.10 -11.68
N GLN A 62 23.92 -2.25 -11.04
CA GLN A 62 22.96 -2.64 -10.03
C GLN A 62 21.60 -2.05 -10.34
N ALA A 63 20.56 -2.81 -10.04
CA ALA A 63 19.18 -2.38 -10.12
C ALA A 63 18.53 -2.45 -8.74
N MET A 64 17.68 -1.49 -8.42
CA MET A 64 16.87 -1.53 -7.21
C MET A 64 15.67 -2.45 -7.41
N ILE A 65 15.39 -3.26 -6.40
CA ILE A 65 14.28 -4.22 -6.39
C ILE A 65 13.47 -4.10 -5.10
N LEU A 66 12.19 -4.45 -5.20
CA LEU A 66 11.40 -4.83 -4.04
C LEU A 66 11.31 -6.36 -4.00
N ASP A 67 11.50 -6.96 -2.85
CA ASP A 67 11.49 -8.42 -2.71
C ASP A 67 10.94 -8.90 -1.36
N HIS A 68 10.38 -10.11 -1.40
CA HIS A 68 10.04 -10.91 -0.22
C HIS A 68 11.03 -12.08 0.00
N VAL A 69 12.16 -12.14 -0.73
CA VAL A 69 13.04 -13.30 -0.74
C VAL A 69 13.48 -13.69 0.67
N SER A 70 13.05 -14.86 1.11
CA SER A 70 13.28 -15.41 2.45
C SER A 70 12.72 -14.56 3.61
N HIS A 71 11.78 -13.66 3.32
CA HIS A 71 11.19 -12.78 4.32
C HIS A 71 9.69 -12.60 4.10
N ASP A 72 8.95 -12.46 5.18
CA ASP A 72 7.52 -12.15 5.15
C ASP A 72 7.26 -10.73 4.64
N ILE A 73 7.94 -9.74 5.18
CA ILE A 73 7.77 -8.32 4.81
C ILE A 73 8.55 -7.99 3.54
N ARG A 74 7.92 -7.29 2.58
CA ARG A 74 8.57 -6.79 1.35
C ARG A 74 9.57 -5.70 1.68
N GLY A 75 10.82 -5.90 1.24
CA GLY A 75 11.91 -4.95 1.44
C GLY A 75 12.43 -4.35 0.15
N LEU A 76 13.32 -3.38 0.29
CA LEU A 76 14.15 -2.84 -0.77
C LEU A 76 15.47 -3.60 -0.80
N GLY A 77 15.87 -4.07 -1.96
CA GLY A 77 17.15 -4.73 -2.22
C GLY A 77 17.85 -4.15 -3.43
N VAL A 78 19.08 -4.58 -3.61
CA VAL A 78 19.88 -4.34 -4.81
C VAL A 78 20.11 -5.68 -5.50
N PHE A 79 19.79 -5.74 -6.76
CA PHE A 79 20.15 -6.82 -7.66
C PHE A 79 21.43 -6.44 -8.44
N ASP A 80 22.47 -7.26 -8.34
CA ASP A 80 23.72 -7.07 -9.10
C ASP A 80 23.66 -7.85 -10.41
N VAL A 81 23.75 -7.13 -11.54
CA VAL A 81 23.65 -7.75 -12.88
C VAL A 81 24.90 -8.53 -13.27
N THR A 82 25.99 -8.45 -12.52
CA THR A 82 27.24 -9.15 -12.83
C THR A 82 27.24 -10.59 -12.33
N ASP A 83 26.63 -10.85 -11.19
CA ASP A 83 26.62 -12.16 -10.54
C ASP A 83 25.21 -12.68 -10.19
N GLY A 84 24.17 -11.87 -10.44
CA GLY A 84 22.80 -12.23 -10.14
C GLY A 84 22.46 -12.23 -8.65
N SER A 85 23.33 -11.68 -7.81
CA SER A 85 23.11 -11.64 -6.36
C SER A 85 22.08 -10.57 -5.97
N ILE A 86 21.36 -10.86 -4.87
CA ILE A 86 20.43 -9.90 -4.24
C ILE A 86 20.99 -9.57 -2.85
N LYS A 87 21.16 -8.26 -2.59
CA LYS A 87 21.59 -7.75 -1.30
C LYS A 87 20.50 -6.89 -0.68
N PRO A 88 20.13 -7.09 0.58
CA PRO A 88 19.13 -6.27 1.23
C PRO A 88 19.69 -4.85 1.45
N VAL A 89 18.84 -3.84 1.23
CA VAL A 89 19.12 -2.42 1.52
C VAL A 89 18.30 -1.95 2.71
N PHE A 90 17.01 -2.26 2.72
CA PHE A 90 16.09 -1.89 3.78
C PHE A 90 14.89 -2.81 3.83
N ARG A 91 14.42 -3.11 5.04
CA ARG A 91 13.16 -3.79 5.30
C ARG A 91 12.58 -3.25 6.59
N ALA A 92 11.33 -2.80 6.56
CA ALA A 92 10.62 -2.40 7.76
C ALA A 92 10.24 -3.61 8.61
N ALA A 93 9.94 -3.40 9.88
CA ALA A 93 9.65 -4.51 10.79
C ALA A 93 8.27 -5.13 10.55
N ARG A 94 7.27 -4.35 10.09
CA ARG A 94 5.87 -4.74 10.12
C ARG A 94 5.05 -4.34 8.90
N ALA A 95 5.62 -3.56 7.98
CA ALA A 95 4.92 -3.06 6.80
C ALA A 95 5.78 -3.22 5.55
N ASP A 96 5.14 -3.52 4.44
CA ASP A 96 5.81 -3.66 3.15
C ASP A 96 6.26 -2.31 2.61
N VAL A 97 7.44 -2.29 2.00
CA VAL A 97 7.80 -1.20 1.07
C VAL A 97 6.91 -1.32 -0.16
N TRP A 98 6.19 -0.27 -0.51
CA TRP A 98 5.20 -0.34 -1.57
C TRP A 98 5.29 0.77 -2.62
N GLU A 99 5.77 1.94 -2.24
CA GLU A 99 5.94 3.07 -3.14
C GLU A 99 7.42 3.42 -3.27
N VAL A 100 7.80 3.77 -4.48
CA VAL A 100 9.17 4.12 -4.84
C VAL A 100 9.13 5.38 -5.67
N GLN A 101 9.95 6.36 -5.31
CA GLN A 101 10.05 7.65 -6.00
C GLN A 101 11.44 7.78 -6.64
N HIS A 102 11.48 8.38 -7.82
CA HIS A 102 12.64 8.43 -8.69
C HIS A 102 12.99 9.87 -9.06
N ASP A 103 14.23 10.08 -9.45
CA ASP A 103 14.65 11.27 -10.19
C ASP A 103 14.35 11.13 -11.70
N ALA A 104 14.75 12.13 -12.51
CA ALA A 104 14.56 12.10 -13.97
C ALA A 104 15.32 10.97 -14.66
N ASP A 105 16.42 10.50 -14.08
CA ASP A 105 17.22 9.41 -14.61
C ASP A 105 16.72 8.03 -14.20
N GLY A 106 15.70 7.95 -13.37
CA GLY A 106 15.13 6.72 -12.85
C GLY A 106 15.94 6.12 -11.68
N GLU A 107 16.81 6.89 -11.01
CA GLU A 107 17.45 6.46 -9.77
C GLU A 107 16.41 6.48 -8.64
N VAL A 108 16.37 5.40 -7.85
CA VAL A 108 15.50 5.31 -6.68
C VAL A 108 16.03 6.21 -5.57
N ILE A 109 15.26 7.23 -5.21
CA ILE A 109 15.67 8.23 -4.21
C ILE A 109 14.93 8.11 -2.89
N VAL A 110 13.68 7.66 -2.92
CA VAL A 110 12.83 7.49 -1.73
C VAL A 110 12.02 6.22 -1.86
N VAL A 111 11.86 5.50 -0.79
CA VAL A 111 10.86 4.43 -0.67
C VAL A 111 9.96 4.69 0.52
N ARG A 112 8.67 4.33 0.36
CA ARG A 112 7.64 4.49 1.38
C ARG A 112 7.18 3.15 1.92
N TYR A 113 6.89 3.11 3.21
CA TYR A 113 6.17 2.07 3.91
C TYR A 113 5.23 2.70 4.95
N ASP A 114 4.12 2.05 5.25
CA ASP A 114 3.11 2.60 6.14
C ASP A 114 2.92 1.68 7.35
N ASP A 115 3.60 1.99 8.45
CA ASP A 115 3.32 1.39 9.75
C ASP A 115 2.52 2.39 10.59
N HIS A 116 1.21 2.44 10.36
CA HIS A 116 0.23 3.42 10.83
C HIS A 116 0.27 4.76 10.08
N TYR A 117 1.39 5.46 10.08
CA TYR A 117 1.63 6.69 9.33
C TYR A 117 2.62 6.43 8.21
N PRO A 118 2.63 7.25 7.14
CA PRO A 118 3.64 7.15 6.11
C PRO A 118 5.04 7.39 6.70
N ASP A 119 5.96 6.51 6.39
CA ASP A 119 7.37 6.63 6.75
C ASP A 119 8.26 6.36 5.53
N TRP A 120 9.50 6.83 5.59
CA TRP A 120 10.35 6.97 4.43
C TRP A 120 11.76 6.44 4.66
N LYS A 121 12.34 5.84 3.63
CA LYS A 121 13.74 5.45 3.60
C LYS A 121 14.42 5.95 2.34
N TYR A 122 15.67 6.36 2.49
CA TYR A 122 16.50 6.91 1.43
C TYR A 122 17.65 5.96 1.14
N PRO A 123 17.67 5.27 -0.02
CA PRO A 123 18.76 4.36 -0.39
C PRO A 123 20.10 5.11 -0.50
N ASN A 124 20.06 6.31 -1.08
CA ASN A 124 21.18 7.23 -1.17
C ASN A 124 20.81 8.56 -0.49
N SER A 125 21.13 8.69 0.80
CA SER A 125 20.82 9.91 1.58
C SER A 125 21.60 11.16 1.15
N LYS A 126 22.62 11.01 0.29
CA LYS A 126 23.39 12.13 -0.27
C LYS A 126 22.78 12.65 -1.56
N HIS A 127 21.83 11.94 -2.18
CA HIS A 127 21.15 12.38 -3.38
C HIS A 127 20.37 13.68 -3.13
N PRO A 128 20.47 14.72 -4.01
CA PRO A 128 19.79 16.00 -3.80
C PRO A 128 18.28 15.87 -3.62
N GLY A 129 17.62 15.01 -4.41
CA GLY A 129 16.19 14.71 -4.29
C GLY A 129 15.82 14.05 -2.96
N ALA A 130 16.67 13.14 -2.45
CA ALA A 130 16.46 12.53 -1.13
C ALA A 130 16.58 13.57 0.00
N GLN A 131 17.54 14.47 -0.09
CA GLN A 131 17.71 15.57 0.86
C GLN A 131 16.53 16.56 0.79
N LEU A 132 16.05 16.85 -0.42
CA LEU A 132 14.85 17.66 -0.60
C LEU A 132 13.66 17.02 0.10
N HIS A 133 13.37 15.75 -0.21
CA HIS A 133 12.26 15.02 0.40
C HIS A 133 12.37 14.98 1.92
N ALA A 134 13.54 14.70 2.47
CA ALA A 134 13.77 14.66 3.91
C ALA A 134 13.47 15.98 4.61
N VAL A 135 13.78 17.11 3.96
CA VAL A 135 13.44 18.45 4.48
C VAL A 135 11.96 18.74 4.39
N LEU A 136 11.33 18.41 3.25
CA LEU A 136 9.90 18.62 3.06
C LEU A 136 9.09 17.76 4.03
N SER A 137 9.43 16.48 4.21
CA SER A 137 8.74 15.59 5.16
C SER A 137 8.84 16.06 6.60
N LYS A 138 9.92 16.73 6.99
CA LYS A 138 10.02 17.38 8.30
C LYS A 138 9.13 18.62 8.40
N GLY A 139 9.03 19.40 7.32
CA GLY A 139 8.18 20.60 7.25
C GLY A 139 6.69 20.26 7.21
N PHE A 140 6.35 19.13 6.62
CA PHE A 140 5.00 18.58 6.50
C PHE A 140 4.82 17.34 7.39
N ALA A 141 5.13 17.48 8.67
CA ALA A 141 5.06 16.35 9.61
C ALA A 141 3.67 15.67 9.58
N ASN A 142 3.67 14.33 9.62
CA ASN A 142 2.47 13.49 9.51
C ASN A 142 1.65 13.69 8.22
N GLN A 143 2.30 14.13 7.15
CA GLN A 143 1.68 14.24 5.82
C GLN A 143 2.46 13.41 4.81
N SER A 144 1.77 12.89 3.81
CA SER A 144 2.43 12.19 2.72
C SER A 144 3.03 13.20 1.76
N VAL A 145 4.35 13.15 1.61
CA VAL A 145 5.11 13.98 0.68
C VAL A 145 5.58 13.10 -0.48
N ASN A 146 5.05 13.35 -1.67
CA ASN A 146 5.35 12.54 -2.84
C ASN A 146 6.09 13.37 -3.88
N LEU A 147 7.29 12.96 -4.25
CA LEU A 147 8.01 13.51 -5.40
C LEU A 147 7.42 12.87 -6.67
N ILE A 148 6.63 13.63 -7.41
CA ILE A 148 5.88 13.12 -8.56
C ILE A 148 6.74 13.04 -9.81
N SER A 149 7.56 14.07 -10.05
CA SER A 149 8.45 14.15 -11.20
C SER A 149 9.56 15.14 -10.96
N PHE A 150 10.61 15.03 -11.77
CA PHE A 150 11.68 15.99 -11.85
C PHE A 150 11.78 16.55 -13.27
N SER A 151 12.35 17.76 -13.41
CA SER A 151 12.81 18.26 -14.69
C SER A 151 13.99 17.41 -15.21
N ASP A 152 14.22 17.37 -16.53
CA ASP A 152 15.27 16.56 -17.16
C ASP A 152 16.68 16.83 -16.58
N ASP A 153 16.91 18.03 -16.09
CA ASP A 153 18.17 18.46 -15.44
C ASP A 153 18.18 18.25 -13.92
N ASN A 154 17.13 17.63 -13.35
CA ASN A 154 16.94 17.42 -11.90
C ASN A 154 16.98 18.69 -11.04
N THR A 155 16.84 19.88 -11.62
CA THR A 155 16.89 21.16 -10.87
C THR A 155 15.56 21.53 -10.23
N LYS A 156 14.44 21.01 -10.74
CA LYS A 156 13.08 21.21 -10.22
C LYS A 156 12.37 19.90 -9.99
N ALA A 157 11.52 19.89 -8.97
CA ALA A 157 10.67 18.75 -8.67
C ALA A 157 9.20 19.18 -8.54
N THR A 158 8.28 18.37 -9.03
CA THR A 158 6.85 18.46 -8.69
C THR A 158 6.61 17.62 -7.46
N VAL A 159 6.05 18.22 -6.44
CA VAL A 159 5.79 17.59 -5.13
C VAL A 159 4.30 17.66 -4.84
N GLN A 160 3.72 16.52 -4.48
CA GLN A 160 2.36 16.44 -3.96
C GLN A 160 2.42 16.24 -2.44
N VAL A 161 1.63 17.01 -1.70
CA VAL A 161 1.45 16.85 -0.25
C VAL A 161 0.01 16.44 0.03
N ILE A 162 -0.19 15.28 0.64
CA ILE A 162 -1.50 14.72 0.98
C ILE A 162 -1.64 14.69 2.50
N THR A 163 -2.83 14.97 3.00
CA THR A 163 -3.19 14.77 4.41
C THR A 163 -4.44 13.88 4.51
N ASP A 164 -4.86 13.56 5.71
CA ASP A 164 -6.16 12.90 5.95
C ASP A 164 -7.37 13.73 5.46
N LYS A 165 -7.22 15.06 5.32
CA LYS A 165 -8.28 16.02 4.93
C LYS A 165 -8.07 16.67 3.56
N ASN A 166 -6.89 16.51 2.97
CA ASN A 166 -6.56 17.16 1.70
C ASN A 166 -6.06 16.09 0.71
N PRO A 167 -6.77 15.88 -0.42
CA PRO A 167 -6.40 14.90 -1.42
C PRO A 167 -5.11 15.25 -2.17
N GLY A 168 -4.62 16.50 -2.06
CA GLY A 168 -3.32 16.88 -2.58
C GLY A 168 -3.17 18.37 -2.84
N THR A 169 -2.05 18.92 -2.40
CA THR A 169 -1.55 20.21 -2.87
C THR A 169 -0.27 19.95 -3.64
N TYR A 170 -0.21 20.45 -4.87
CA TYR A 170 0.94 20.30 -5.74
C TYR A 170 1.82 21.55 -5.71
N TYR A 171 3.12 21.33 -5.63
CA TYR A 171 4.14 22.37 -5.62
C TYR A 171 5.16 22.09 -6.72
N VAL A 172 5.68 23.16 -7.32
CA VAL A 172 6.96 23.12 -8.02
C VAL A 172 8.02 23.61 -7.05
N VAL A 173 9.06 22.82 -6.84
CA VAL A 173 10.12 23.10 -5.87
C VAL A 173 11.46 23.12 -6.60
N ASP A 174 12.23 24.18 -6.38
CA ASP A 174 13.63 24.26 -6.79
C ASP A 174 14.48 23.41 -5.83
N VAL A 175 15.19 22.41 -6.38
CA VAL A 175 15.88 21.39 -5.59
C VAL A 175 17.02 21.98 -4.75
N ALA A 176 17.75 22.93 -5.29
CA ALA A 176 18.92 23.54 -4.62
C ALA A 176 18.50 24.56 -3.55
N SER A 177 17.64 25.51 -3.91
CA SER A 177 17.20 26.57 -3.00
C SER A 177 16.04 26.18 -2.09
N ARG A 178 15.35 25.04 -2.38
CA ARG A 178 14.16 24.53 -1.67
C ARG A 178 12.98 25.51 -1.66
N LYS A 179 12.98 26.48 -2.58
CA LYS A 179 11.86 27.39 -2.76
C LYS A 179 10.72 26.66 -3.46
N ALA A 180 9.54 26.72 -2.86
CA ALA A 180 8.33 26.06 -3.35
C ALA A 180 7.32 27.12 -3.84
N GLN A 181 6.69 26.83 -4.97
CA GLN A 181 5.55 27.58 -5.50
C GLN A 181 4.37 26.63 -5.64
N VAL A 182 3.19 27.04 -5.18
CA VAL A 182 1.96 26.26 -5.37
C VAL A 182 1.63 26.18 -6.86
N LEU A 183 1.51 24.99 -7.39
CA LEU A 183 1.09 24.73 -8.76
C LEU A 183 -0.42 24.52 -8.84
N SER A 184 -0.96 23.70 -7.95
CA SER A 184 -2.39 23.39 -7.89
C SER A 184 -2.77 22.96 -6.48
N LYS A 185 -4.00 23.23 -6.11
CA LYS A 185 -4.55 22.83 -4.82
C LYS A 185 -5.87 22.11 -5.05
N GLN A 186 -5.90 20.83 -4.78
CA GLN A 186 -7.16 20.09 -4.72
C GLN A 186 -7.81 20.45 -3.38
N SER A 187 -8.97 21.09 -3.42
CA SER A 187 -9.72 21.38 -2.22
C SER A 187 -10.93 20.46 -2.10
N ASN A 188 -11.08 19.85 -0.94
CA ASN A 188 -12.33 19.27 -0.53
C ASN A 188 -12.82 20.01 0.70
N THR A 189 -13.68 20.98 0.51
CA THR A 189 -14.22 21.83 1.58
C THR A 189 -15.08 21.06 2.58
N GLN A 190 -15.49 19.84 2.24
CA GLN A 190 -16.32 18.97 3.09
C GLN A 190 -15.49 17.99 3.93
N ALA A 191 -14.19 17.86 3.69
CA ALA A 191 -13.32 16.96 4.45
C ALA A 191 -12.98 17.55 5.82
N THR A 192 -13.76 17.17 6.82
CA THR A 192 -13.62 17.66 8.21
C THR A 192 -13.26 16.56 9.20
N GLY A 193 -13.37 15.29 8.80
CA GLY A 193 -13.07 14.13 9.65
C GLY A 193 -11.59 14.04 10.03
N ASN A 194 -11.32 13.64 11.26
CA ASN A 194 -9.97 13.30 11.72
C ASN A 194 -9.74 11.80 11.57
N ARG A 195 -8.63 11.42 10.95
CA ARG A 195 -8.26 10.02 10.70
C ARG A 195 -7.22 9.57 11.70
N PHE A 196 -7.43 8.42 12.33
CA PHE A 196 -6.54 7.85 13.33
C PHE A 196 -6.25 6.39 13.01
N PRO A 197 -5.00 5.94 13.13
CA PRO A 197 -4.68 4.52 13.09
C PRO A 197 -5.21 3.83 14.35
N ILE A 198 -5.62 2.58 14.17
CA ILE A 198 -5.99 1.68 15.27
C ILE A 198 -5.21 0.38 15.18
N GLU A 199 -5.01 -0.26 16.32
CA GLU A 199 -4.41 -1.58 16.44
C GLU A 199 -5.19 -2.39 17.47
N PHE A 200 -5.49 -3.64 17.15
CA PHE A 200 -6.23 -4.54 18.02
C PHE A 200 -5.84 -6.01 17.73
N ALA A 201 -6.19 -6.90 18.63
CA ALA A 201 -6.05 -8.33 18.42
C ALA A 201 -7.35 -8.92 17.87
N SER A 202 -7.24 -9.80 16.87
CA SER A 202 -8.34 -10.64 16.44
C SER A 202 -8.67 -11.71 17.49
N ARG A 203 -9.80 -12.37 17.37
CA ARG A 203 -10.24 -13.46 18.24
C ARG A 203 -9.27 -14.64 18.31
N ASP A 204 -8.47 -14.83 17.28
CA ASP A 204 -7.44 -15.88 17.19
C ASP A 204 -6.04 -15.37 17.55
N GLY A 205 -5.93 -14.12 18.04
CA GLY A 205 -4.70 -13.52 18.53
C GLY A 205 -3.83 -12.86 17.46
N ALA A 206 -4.25 -12.81 16.20
CA ALA A 206 -3.51 -12.08 15.19
C ALA A 206 -3.56 -10.57 15.46
N ARG A 207 -2.42 -9.89 15.28
CA ARG A 207 -2.36 -8.43 15.36
C ARG A 207 -2.97 -7.82 14.09
N LEU A 208 -3.98 -7.01 14.26
CA LEU A 208 -4.66 -6.31 13.17
C LEU A 208 -4.49 -4.79 13.31
N THR A 209 -4.46 -4.12 12.17
CA THR A 209 -4.42 -2.66 12.07
C THR A 209 -5.60 -2.16 11.27
N GLY A 210 -5.82 -0.87 11.31
CA GLY A 210 -6.85 -0.20 10.51
C GLY A 210 -6.88 1.29 10.79
N TYR A 211 -7.94 1.92 10.34
CA TYR A 211 -8.15 3.34 10.56
C TYR A 211 -9.59 3.61 10.98
N VAL A 212 -9.75 4.57 11.88
CA VAL A 212 -11.03 5.23 12.14
C VAL A 212 -10.96 6.65 11.63
N THR A 213 -12.01 7.10 10.94
CA THR A 213 -12.20 8.50 10.57
C THR A 213 -13.40 9.03 11.32
N LEU A 214 -13.18 10.01 12.19
CA LEU A 214 -14.21 10.54 13.10
C LEU A 214 -14.63 11.94 12.70
N PRO A 215 -15.91 12.31 12.85
CA PRO A 215 -16.39 13.66 12.69
C PRO A 215 -15.63 14.64 13.60
N ASN A 216 -15.37 15.86 13.13
CA ASN A 216 -14.66 16.85 13.90
C ASN A 216 -15.40 17.15 15.24
N GLY A 217 -14.65 17.11 16.34
CA GLY A 217 -15.16 17.40 17.69
C GLY A 217 -16.10 16.34 18.28
N LYS A 218 -16.22 15.16 17.66
CA LYS A 218 -17.04 14.05 18.17
C LYS A 218 -16.22 12.75 18.13
N GLU A 219 -16.14 12.07 19.26
CA GLU A 219 -15.28 10.88 19.40
C GLU A 219 -15.98 9.67 20.01
N LYS A 220 -17.19 9.83 20.56
CA LYS A 220 -17.87 8.76 21.29
C LYS A 220 -19.32 8.62 20.87
N ASN A 221 -19.83 7.39 21.01
CA ASN A 221 -21.21 7.00 20.78
C ASN A 221 -21.75 7.46 19.42
N LEU A 222 -20.96 7.27 18.38
CA LEU A 222 -21.26 7.71 17.02
C LEU A 222 -21.98 6.64 16.21
N PRO A 223 -22.86 7.03 15.27
CA PRO A 223 -23.23 6.12 14.20
C PRO A 223 -21.98 5.79 13.38
N PHE A 224 -21.85 4.54 12.92
CA PHE A 224 -20.66 4.09 12.18
C PHE A 224 -21.00 3.44 10.85
N VAL A 225 -20.09 3.64 9.90
CA VAL A 225 -20.00 2.84 8.68
C VAL A 225 -18.69 2.03 8.71
N VAL A 226 -18.83 0.72 8.57
CA VAL A 226 -17.71 -0.19 8.35
C VAL A 226 -17.46 -0.23 6.86
N LEU A 227 -16.41 0.45 6.41
CA LEU A 227 -16.06 0.60 4.99
C LEU A 227 -15.06 -0.48 4.59
N ILE A 228 -15.54 -1.53 3.93
CA ILE A 228 -14.70 -2.64 3.47
C ILE A 228 -14.21 -2.32 2.07
N LYS A 229 -12.94 -1.94 1.96
CA LYS A 229 -12.28 -1.65 0.69
C LYS A 229 -11.38 -2.79 0.25
N GLY A 230 -11.21 -2.87 -1.06
CA GLY A 230 -10.29 -3.80 -1.68
C GLY A 230 -10.83 -5.22 -1.73
N GLY A 231 -9.95 -6.11 -2.09
CA GLY A 231 -10.17 -7.54 -2.15
C GLY A 231 -8.94 -8.26 -1.59
N PRO A 232 -8.93 -9.58 -1.61
CA PRO A 232 -7.71 -10.33 -1.39
C PRO A 232 -6.60 -9.81 -2.30
N SER A 233 -5.35 -9.90 -1.87
CA SER A 233 -4.17 -9.37 -2.58
C SER A 233 -4.06 -9.81 -4.04
N SER A 234 -4.72 -10.92 -4.40
CA SER A 234 -4.83 -11.43 -5.76
C SER A 234 -5.80 -10.65 -6.67
N LEU A 235 -6.62 -9.75 -6.12
CA LEU A 235 -7.58 -8.93 -6.87
C LEU A 235 -7.14 -7.46 -6.93
N PRO A 236 -7.52 -6.72 -7.97
CA PRO A 236 -7.29 -5.28 -8.04
C PRO A 236 -7.86 -4.56 -6.81
N GLY A 237 -7.07 -3.72 -6.16
CA GLY A 237 -7.50 -2.95 -4.99
C GLY A 237 -7.36 -3.67 -3.64
N GLY A 238 -6.80 -4.90 -3.63
CA GLY A 238 -6.60 -5.70 -2.42
C GLY A 238 -5.54 -5.18 -1.45
N ARG A 239 -5.30 -3.88 -1.44
CA ARG A 239 -4.31 -3.24 -0.58
C ARG A 239 -4.92 -2.74 0.72
N ILE A 240 -4.08 -2.69 1.78
CA ILE A 240 -4.45 -2.07 3.06
C ILE A 240 -4.92 -0.62 2.88
N ALA A 241 -5.80 -0.18 3.76
CA ALA A 241 -6.05 1.25 3.97
C ALA A 241 -4.77 1.93 4.51
N THR A 242 -4.56 3.16 4.11
CA THR A 242 -3.45 4.01 4.55
C THR A 242 -3.97 5.24 5.29
N TRP A 243 -3.08 6.00 5.90
CA TRP A 243 -3.45 7.25 6.58
C TRP A 243 -3.87 8.37 5.61
N ASP A 244 -3.54 8.27 4.35
CA ASP A 244 -3.84 9.28 3.34
C ASP A 244 -5.34 9.58 3.21
N PHE A 245 -5.64 10.66 2.52
CA PHE A 245 -7.00 11.10 2.23
C PHE A 245 -7.87 9.97 1.66
N ASP A 246 -9.03 9.79 2.26
CA ASP A 246 -10.05 8.88 1.78
C ASP A 246 -11.37 9.63 1.61
N GLY A 247 -11.79 9.81 0.36
CA GLY A 247 -12.96 10.62 0.01
C GLY A 247 -14.27 10.08 0.56
N GLU A 248 -14.44 8.75 0.58
CA GLU A 248 -15.65 8.12 1.13
C GLU A 248 -15.69 8.23 2.66
N ALA A 249 -14.55 7.97 3.32
CA ALA A 249 -14.46 8.13 4.76
C ALA A 249 -14.72 9.59 5.17
N GLN A 250 -14.19 10.56 4.42
CA GLN A 250 -14.43 11.98 4.66
C GLN A 250 -15.88 12.38 4.40
N LEU A 251 -16.52 11.80 3.38
CA LEU A 251 -17.94 12.06 3.09
C LEU A 251 -18.82 11.65 4.30
N PHE A 252 -18.66 10.43 4.80
CA PHE A 252 -19.41 9.97 5.96
C PHE A 252 -19.11 10.80 7.20
N ALA A 253 -17.85 11.10 7.46
CA ALA A 253 -17.44 11.91 8.61
C ALA A 253 -18.03 13.33 8.57
N SER A 254 -18.14 13.95 7.39
CA SER A 254 -18.76 15.27 7.20
C SER A 254 -20.27 15.28 7.57
N HIS A 255 -20.91 14.10 7.51
CA HIS A 255 -22.31 13.91 7.91
C HIS A 255 -22.47 13.41 9.36
N GLY A 256 -21.41 13.44 10.15
CA GLY A 256 -21.47 13.06 11.57
C GLY A 256 -21.38 11.57 11.83
N ILE A 257 -20.97 10.78 10.85
CA ILE A 257 -20.85 9.31 10.89
C ILE A 257 -19.37 8.93 11.00
N GLY A 258 -19.01 8.15 12.02
CA GLY A 258 -17.69 7.55 12.12
C GLY A 258 -17.46 6.47 11.05
N VAL A 259 -16.23 6.29 10.59
CA VAL A 259 -15.89 5.26 9.61
C VAL A 259 -14.80 4.37 10.16
N LEU A 260 -15.01 3.06 10.06
CA LEU A 260 -14.01 2.03 10.36
C LEU A 260 -13.52 1.37 9.08
N GLN A 261 -12.20 1.31 8.91
CA GLN A 261 -11.55 0.54 7.86
C GLN A 261 -10.53 -0.40 8.50
N VAL A 262 -10.77 -1.69 8.41
CA VAL A 262 -9.87 -2.73 8.94
C VAL A 262 -8.95 -3.21 7.84
N ASN A 263 -7.67 -3.31 8.14
CA ASN A 263 -6.68 -4.01 7.32
C ASN A 263 -6.76 -5.50 7.68
N TYR A 264 -7.76 -6.16 7.11
CA TYR A 264 -8.05 -7.57 7.37
C TYR A 264 -7.06 -8.49 6.63
N ARG A 265 -6.86 -9.70 7.12
CA ARG A 265 -6.03 -10.71 6.45
C ARG A 265 -6.53 -10.99 5.04
N GLY A 266 -5.60 -11.04 4.10
CA GLY A 266 -5.87 -11.13 2.65
C GLY A 266 -5.58 -9.83 1.90
N THR A 267 -5.31 -8.70 2.60
CA THR A 267 -4.89 -7.44 1.98
C THR A 267 -3.36 -7.34 1.88
N ASP A 268 -2.85 -6.70 0.83
CA ASP A 268 -1.42 -6.51 0.57
C ASP A 268 -0.88 -5.29 1.32
N GLY A 269 0.33 -5.39 1.87
CA GLY A 269 1.03 -4.27 2.52
C GLY A 269 1.54 -4.56 3.93
N LEU A 270 1.21 -5.73 4.51
CA LEU A 270 1.63 -6.16 5.86
C LEU A 270 2.33 -7.52 5.85
N GLY A 271 2.94 -7.88 4.73
CA GLY A 271 3.67 -9.12 4.55
C GLY A 271 2.88 -10.24 3.87
N LEU A 272 3.61 -11.29 3.47
CA LEU A 272 3.06 -12.43 2.75
C LEU A 272 2.08 -13.25 3.60
N ALA A 273 2.37 -13.47 4.87
CA ALA A 273 1.49 -14.20 5.78
C ALA A 273 0.14 -13.49 5.92
N HIS A 274 0.14 -12.16 6.05
CA HIS A 274 -1.07 -11.36 6.09
C HIS A 274 -1.82 -11.41 4.74
N ALA A 275 -1.12 -11.20 3.64
CA ALA A 275 -1.69 -11.20 2.30
C ALA A 275 -2.28 -12.55 1.88
N SER A 276 -1.67 -13.65 2.32
CA SER A 276 -2.16 -15.02 2.04
C SER A 276 -3.25 -15.49 3.00
N GLY A 277 -3.50 -14.76 4.07
CA GLY A 277 -4.42 -15.17 5.15
C GLY A 277 -5.89 -15.33 4.75
N ALA A 278 -6.27 -14.93 3.53
CA ALA A 278 -7.60 -15.15 2.95
C ALA A 278 -7.61 -16.27 1.89
N MET A 279 -6.48 -16.90 1.59
CA MET A 279 -6.40 -17.90 0.52
C MET A 279 -7.25 -19.13 0.86
N GLY A 280 -8.26 -19.40 0.03
CA GLY A 280 -9.19 -20.50 0.24
C GLY A 280 -10.25 -20.29 1.33
N ASP A 281 -10.24 -19.14 2.01
CA ASP A 281 -11.16 -18.84 3.12
C ASP A 281 -11.65 -17.39 3.12
N TRP A 282 -12.35 -16.97 2.08
CA TRP A 282 -12.87 -15.61 1.97
C TRP A 282 -13.99 -15.28 2.97
N ASN A 283 -14.66 -16.30 3.49
CA ASN A 283 -15.80 -16.15 4.42
C ASN A 283 -15.39 -16.36 5.89
N GLY A 284 -14.17 -16.76 6.17
CA GLY A 284 -13.68 -17.03 7.52
C GLY A 284 -12.83 -15.90 8.10
N ALA A 285 -11.51 -16.06 8.08
CA ALA A 285 -10.59 -15.14 8.73
C ALA A 285 -10.76 -13.66 8.33
N PRO A 286 -10.88 -13.29 7.04
CA PRO A 286 -11.07 -11.90 6.65
C PRO A 286 -12.34 -11.27 7.22
N GLN A 287 -13.44 -12.03 7.24
CA GLN A 287 -14.71 -11.55 7.80
C GLN A 287 -14.63 -11.39 9.31
N ASN A 288 -14.03 -12.36 9.99
CA ASN A 288 -13.84 -12.32 11.43
C ASN A 288 -12.95 -11.13 11.86
N ASP A 289 -11.92 -10.81 11.09
CA ASP A 289 -11.04 -9.66 11.35
C ASP A 289 -11.82 -8.33 11.33
N VAL A 290 -12.72 -8.18 10.36
CA VAL A 290 -13.59 -6.99 10.27
C VAL A 290 -14.56 -6.94 11.46
N ILE A 291 -15.22 -8.06 11.79
CA ILE A 291 -16.15 -8.16 12.94
C ILE A 291 -15.42 -7.80 14.25
N ASP A 292 -14.18 -8.29 14.42
CA ASP A 292 -13.40 -8.00 15.63
C ASP A 292 -13.01 -6.51 15.71
N GLY A 293 -12.73 -5.86 14.58
CA GLY A 293 -12.56 -4.42 14.49
C GLY A 293 -13.82 -3.63 14.87
N VAL A 294 -14.99 -4.10 14.46
CA VAL A 294 -16.27 -3.48 14.88
C VAL A 294 -16.48 -3.62 16.38
N ARG A 295 -16.26 -4.80 16.92
CA ARG A 295 -16.35 -5.04 18.37
C ARG A 295 -15.35 -4.19 19.16
N TYR A 296 -14.14 -3.97 18.62
CA TYR A 296 -13.14 -3.09 19.21
C TYR A 296 -13.64 -1.64 19.31
N VAL A 297 -14.22 -1.04 18.24
CA VAL A 297 -14.71 0.35 18.31
C VAL A 297 -15.97 0.50 19.15
N ILE A 298 -16.77 -0.55 19.34
CA ILE A 298 -17.88 -0.58 20.30
C ILE A 298 -17.33 -0.62 21.72
N ALA A 299 -16.40 -1.53 22.01
CA ALA A 299 -15.88 -1.76 23.36
C ALA A 299 -15.18 -0.53 23.96
N ASN A 300 -14.51 0.28 23.13
CA ASN A 300 -13.89 1.53 23.57
C ASN A 300 -14.85 2.74 23.60
N GLY A 301 -16.13 2.52 23.26
CA GLY A 301 -17.19 3.52 23.33
C GLY A 301 -17.18 4.54 22.18
N THR A 302 -16.41 4.30 21.12
CA THR A 302 -16.39 5.18 19.94
C THR A 302 -17.64 4.99 19.08
N ALA A 303 -18.02 3.73 18.80
CA ALA A 303 -19.22 3.40 18.04
C ALA A 303 -20.42 3.09 18.95
N ASP A 304 -21.60 3.53 18.51
CA ASP A 304 -22.89 3.11 19.07
C ASP A 304 -23.29 1.78 18.43
N SER A 305 -23.38 0.73 19.25
CA SER A 305 -23.71 -0.63 18.79
C SER A 305 -25.07 -0.75 18.08
N GLY A 306 -26.01 0.16 18.36
CA GLY A 306 -27.30 0.20 17.70
C GLY A 306 -27.37 0.97 16.40
N ARG A 307 -26.24 1.54 15.92
CA ARG A 307 -26.22 2.42 14.73
C ARG A 307 -24.99 2.15 13.84
N ILE A 308 -24.78 0.89 13.46
CA ILE A 308 -23.66 0.47 12.61
C ILE A 308 -24.19 -0.08 11.30
N CYS A 309 -23.67 0.43 10.19
CA CYS A 309 -23.88 -0.12 8.84
C CYS A 309 -22.56 -0.65 8.27
N VAL A 310 -22.64 -1.66 7.41
CA VAL A 310 -21.52 -2.15 6.63
C VAL A 310 -21.69 -1.74 5.16
N TYR A 311 -20.62 -1.29 4.55
CA TYR A 311 -20.58 -0.81 3.16
C TYR A 311 -19.34 -1.35 2.45
N GLY A 312 -19.52 -1.78 1.20
CA GLY A 312 -18.40 -2.18 0.37
C GLY A 312 -18.69 -2.21 -1.12
N GLU A 313 -17.63 -2.15 -1.92
CA GLU A 313 -17.66 -2.24 -3.37
C GLU A 313 -16.82 -3.45 -3.85
N GLY A 314 -17.24 -4.10 -4.94
CA GLY A 314 -16.55 -5.27 -5.48
C GLY A 314 -16.49 -6.41 -4.45
N PHE A 315 -15.27 -6.85 -4.08
CA PHE A 315 -15.11 -7.81 -2.97
C PHE A 315 -15.68 -7.29 -1.67
N GLY A 316 -15.54 -5.98 -1.39
CA GLY A 316 -16.16 -5.35 -0.23
C GLY A 316 -17.68 -5.49 -0.20
N ALA A 317 -18.34 -5.49 -1.37
CA ALA A 317 -19.78 -5.75 -1.46
C ALA A 317 -20.14 -7.18 -1.07
N HIS A 318 -19.37 -8.17 -1.55
CA HIS A 318 -19.51 -9.56 -1.09
C HIS A 318 -19.32 -9.65 0.43
N ALA A 319 -18.25 -9.05 0.94
CA ALA A 319 -17.98 -9.04 2.37
C ALA A 319 -19.10 -8.38 3.18
N ALA A 320 -19.66 -7.24 2.72
CA ALA A 320 -20.76 -6.57 3.39
C ALA A 320 -22.01 -7.46 3.52
N LEU A 321 -22.34 -8.21 2.47
CA LEU A 321 -23.48 -9.15 2.51
C LEU A 321 -23.20 -10.34 3.43
N VAL A 322 -21.98 -10.89 3.39
CA VAL A 322 -21.56 -11.98 4.29
C VAL A 322 -21.59 -11.52 5.74
N GLN A 323 -21.07 -10.35 6.04
CA GLN A 323 -21.10 -9.75 7.38
C GLN A 323 -22.52 -9.61 7.93
N ALA A 324 -23.43 -9.05 7.12
CA ALA A 324 -24.84 -8.90 7.52
C ALA A 324 -25.55 -10.24 7.74
N ALA A 325 -25.16 -11.29 6.99
CA ALA A 325 -25.72 -12.62 7.19
C ALA A 325 -25.15 -13.35 8.41
N MET A 326 -23.85 -13.16 8.71
CA MET A 326 -23.18 -13.79 9.85
C MET A 326 -23.51 -13.14 11.19
N GLU A 327 -23.69 -11.83 11.22
CA GLU A 327 -23.81 -11.03 12.45
C GLU A 327 -25.05 -10.11 12.37
N GLN A 328 -26.24 -10.74 12.34
CA GLN A 328 -27.53 -10.04 12.16
C GLN A 328 -27.82 -8.99 13.22
N ASP A 329 -27.32 -9.16 14.43
CA ASP A 329 -27.51 -8.22 15.55
C ASP A 329 -26.47 -7.10 15.56
N LEU A 330 -25.40 -7.21 14.77
CA LEU A 330 -24.29 -6.24 14.77
C LEU A 330 -24.55 -5.06 13.81
N TYR A 331 -25.23 -5.34 12.69
CA TYR A 331 -25.44 -4.36 11.64
C TYR A 331 -26.90 -4.00 11.45
N GLN A 332 -27.19 -2.70 11.42
CA GLN A 332 -28.53 -2.16 11.13
C GLN A 332 -28.80 -2.08 9.62
N CYS A 333 -27.76 -2.01 8.80
CA CYS A 333 -27.87 -2.03 7.35
C CYS A 333 -26.59 -2.54 6.70
N ALA A 334 -26.74 -3.08 5.47
CA ALA A 334 -25.65 -3.44 4.58
C ALA A 334 -25.83 -2.77 3.22
N ILE A 335 -24.78 -2.19 2.68
CA ILE A 335 -24.77 -1.54 1.38
C ILE A 335 -23.69 -2.22 0.53
N ALA A 336 -24.14 -2.91 -0.51
CA ALA A 336 -23.28 -3.64 -1.44
C ALA A 336 -23.33 -2.99 -2.82
N VAL A 337 -22.19 -2.51 -3.31
CA VAL A 337 -22.07 -1.83 -4.59
C VAL A 337 -21.22 -2.67 -5.53
N ARG A 338 -21.74 -2.97 -6.72
CA ARG A 338 -21.02 -3.75 -7.75
C ARG A 338 -20.42 -5.05 -7.22
N GLY A 339 -21.17 -5.78 -6.37
CA GLY A 339 -20.79 -7.12 -5.94
C GLY A 339 -20.86 -8.10 -7.11
N ASN A 340 -19.84 -8.96 -7.24
CA ASN A 340 -19.80 -10.06 -8.20
C ASN A 340 -20.36 -11.33 -7.59
#